data_5d18227ed33efcba3c322822324876e3
#
_entry.id   5d18227ed33efcba3c322822324876e3
#
_cell.length_a   1.000
_cell.length_b   1.000
_cell.length_c   1.000
_cell.angle_alpha   90.00
_cell.angle_beta   90.00
_cell.angle_gamma   90.00
#
_symmetry.space_group_name_H-M   'P 1'
#
loop_
_entity.id
_entity.type
_entity.pdbx_description
1 polymer ?
#
loop_
_entity_poly.entity_id
_entity_poly.type
_entity_poly.pdbx_seq_one_letter_code
_entity_poly.pdbx_strand_id
1 'polypeptide(L)'
;MIANKPEEAMTFGELLALIGEQQRRLNVLEIAFSYLSFSLDEKANQLLIHNLMLESQNQNRDAIMQKYFAQLAEELAKRIGPVIPPAAV
;
A
#
# COMPACT_ATOMS: atom_id res chain seq x y z
N MET A 1 28.10 -26.73 1.23
CA MET A 1 27.34 -27.18 1.64
C MET A 1 26.78 -26.61 2.73
N ILE A 2 27.01 -26.90 3.58
CA ILE A 2 26.53 -26.45 4.72
C ILE A 2 26.56 -24.98 4.84
N ALA A 3 27.43 -24.40 4.18
CA ALA A 3 27.57 -22.99 4.28
C ALA A 3 26.23 -22.28 4.18
N ASN A 4 25.34 -22.81 3.43
CA ASN A 4 24.07 -22.15 3.28
C ASN A 4 23.14 -22.48 4.39
N LYS A 5 23.42 -23.49 5.11
CA LYS A 5 22.55 -23.87 6.15
C LYS A 5 22.12 -22.78 7.04
N PRO A 6 23.01 -21.97 7.50
CA PRO A 6 22.67 -20.95 8.46
C PRO A 6 21.52 -20.10 7.96
N GLU A 7 21.51 -19.79 6.71
CA GLU A 7 20.47 -18.98 6.16
C GLU A 7 19.19 -19.75 6.05
N GLU A 8 19.31 -20.96 5.58
CA GLU A 8 18.12 -21.77 5.43
C GLU A 8 17.59 -22.14 6.79
N ALA A 9 18.48 -22.13 7.77
CA ALA A 9 18.08 -22.54 9.09
C ALA A 9 17.66 -21.40 9.99
N MET A 10 17.12 -20.34 9.40
CA MET A 10 16.62 -19.26 10.19
C MET A 10 15.60 -19.84 11.15
N THR A 11 15.73 -19.50 12.42
CA THR A 11 14.83 -20.05 13.42
C THR A 11 13.45 -19.42 13.29
N PHE A 12 12.48 -20.08 13.88
CA PHE A 12 11.12 -19.59 13.85
C PHE A 12 11.05 -18.23 14.53
N GLY A 13 11.80 -18.07 15.64
CA GLY A 13 11.83 -16.80 16.33
C GLY A 13 12.42 -15.68 15.49
N GLU A 14 13.49 -16.00 14.75
CA GLU A 14 14.11 -15.01 13.90
C GLU A 14 13.14 -14.62 12.76
N LEU A 15 12.41 -15.59 12.26
CA LEU A 15 11.45 -15.33 11.21
C LEU A 15 10.33 -14.42 11.72
N LEU A 16 9.82 -14.70 12.91
CA LEU A 16 8.78 -13.87 13.50
C LEU A 16 9.28 -12.46 13.75
N ALA A 17 10.54 -12.33 14.18
CA ALA A 17 11.10 -11.02 14.41
C ALA A 17 11.19 -10.23 13.10
N LEU A 18 11.55 -10.91 12.03
CA LEU A 18 11.65 -10.27 10.73
C LEU A 18 10.27 -9.82 10.24
N ILE A 19 9.28 -10.68 10.42
CA ILE A 19 7.92 -10.33 10.03
C ILE A 19 7.44 -9.13 10.83
N GLY A 20 7.71 -9.11 12.12
CA GLY A 20 7.32 -7.99 12.97
C GLY A 20 8.00 -6.70 12.55
N GLU A 21 9.25 -6.78 12.14
CA GLU A 21 9.97 -5.60 11.69
C GLU A 21 9.37 -5.08 10.40
N GLN A 22 9.03 -5.98 9.49
CA GLN A 22 8.42 -5.57 8.23
C GLN A 22 7.04 -4.98 8.46
N GLN A 23 6.30 -5.51 9.42
CA GLN A 23 5.00 -4.96 9.77
C GLN A 23 5.15 -3.53 10.24
N ARG A 24 6.12 -3.27 11.09
CA ARG A 24 6.33 -1.93 11.60
C ARG A 24 6.74 -0.97 10.50
N ARG A 25 7.59 -1.42 9.58
CA ARG A 25 8.00 -0.59 8.45
C ARG A 25 6.82 -0.25 7.57
N LEU A 26 5.95 -1.23 7.34
CA LEU A 26 4.75 -0.99 6.53
C LEU A 26 3.82 -0.02 7.22
N ASN A 27 3.68 -0.13 8.54
CA ASN A 27 2.83 0.79 9.28
C ASN A 27 3.35 2.21 9.17
N VAL A 28 4.67 2.38 9.26
CA VAL A 28 5.26 3.71 9.12
C VAL A 28 5.00 4.27 7.74
N LEU A 29 5.15 3.43 6.71
CA LEU A 29 4.90 3.87 5.35
C LEU A 29 3.45 4.24 5.13
N GLU A 30 2.54 3.48 5.73
CA GLU A 30 1.12 3.78 5.61
C GLU A 30 0.78 5.10 6.26
N ILE A 31 1.36 5.36 7.42
CA ILE A 31 1.12 6.61 8.12
C ILE A 31 1.71 7.78 7.32
N ALA A 32 2.94 7.61 6.83
CA ALA A 32 3.58 8.64 6.04
C ALA A 32 2.79 8.92 4.78
N PHE A 33 2.26 7.87 4.14
CA PHE A 33 1.48 8.00 2.94
C PHE A 33 0.19 8.76 3.22
N SER A 34 -0.42 8.51 4.38
CA SER A 34 -1.62 9.22 4.76
C SER A 34 -1.35 10.71 4.92
N TYR A 35 -0.25 11.05 5.57
CA TYR A 35 0.10 12.46 5.72
C TYR A 35 0.34 13.10 4.36
N LEU A 36 1.05 12.40 3.50
CA LEU A 36 1.34 12.92 2.18
C LEU A 36 0.05 13.13 1.41
N SER A 37 -0.84 12.17 1.49
CA SER A 37 -2.12 12.23 0.80
C SER A 37 -2.94 13.44 1.25
N PHE A 38 -2.92 13.73 2.54
CA PHE A 38 -3.66 14.86 3.05
C PHE A 38 -3.07 16.20 2.61
N SER A 39 -1.77 16.20 2.29
CA SER A 39 -1.15 17.46 1.88
C SER A 39 -1.28 17.72 0.39
N LEU A 40 -1.81 16.78 -0.36
CA LEU A 40 -2.00 16.98 -1.80
C LEU A 40 -3.32 17.69 -2.03
N ASP A 41 -3.39 18.47 -3.09
CA ASP A 41 -4.64 19.10 -3.42
C ASP A 41 -5.57 18.07 -4.05
N GLU A 42 -6.80 18.47 -4.29
CA GLU A 42 -7.82 17.56 -4.77
C GLU A 42 -7.45 16.92 -6.11
N LYS A 43 -6.93 17.73 -7.01
CA LYS A 43 -6.59 17.25 -8.33
C LYS A 43 -5.48 16.19 -8.27
N ALA A 44 -4.47 16.45 -7.44
CA ALA A 44 -3.36 15.52 -7.28
C ALA A 44 -3.84 14.23 -6.64
N ASN A 45 -4.75 14.31 -5.69
CA ASN A 45 -5.29 13.14 -5.05
C ASN A 45 -6.13 12.31 -6.03
N GLN A 46 -6.89 12.96 -6.88
CA GLN A 46 -7.68 12.24 -7.87
C GLN A 46 -6.78 11.54 -8.87
N LEU A 47 -5.68 12.18 -9.23
CA LEU A 47 -4.73 11.57 -10.15
C LEU A 47 -4.07 10.36 -9.49
N LEU A 48 -3.75 10.46 -8.21
CA LEU A 48 -3.17 9.34 -7.48
C LEU A 48 -4.13 8.17 -7.47
N ILE A 49 -5.40 8.41 -7.16
CA ILE A 49 -6.40 7.36 -7.12
C ILE A 49 -6.55 6.74 -8.51
N HIS A 50 -6.57 7.56 -9.53
CA HIS A 50 -6.68 7.07 -10.89
C HIS A 50 -5.51 6.14 -11.24
N ASN A 51 -4.30 6.55 -10.89
CA ASN A 51 -3.13 5.74 -11.18
C ASN A 51 -3.13 4.44 -10.41
N LEU A 52 -3.62 4.46 -9.16
CA LEU A 52 -3.73 3.22 -8.39
C LEU A 52 -4.74 2.28 -9.01
N MET A 53 -5.83 2.83 -9.54
CA MET A 53 -6.82 2.00 -10.21
C MET A 53 -6.24 1.39 -11.48
N LEU A 54 -5.41 2.14 -12.20
CA LEU A 54 -4.76 1.60 -13.38
C LEU A 54 -3.83 0.46 -13.00
N GLU A 55 -3.11 0.60 -11.88
CA GLU A 55 -2.23 -0.48 -11.45
C GLU A 55 -3.03 -1.70 -11.05
N SER A 56 -4.22 -1.51 -10.51
CA SER A 56 -5.05 -2.65 -10.12
C SER A 56 -5.50 -3.44 -11.34
N GLN A 57 -5.43 -2.84 -12.52
CA GLN A 57 -5.82 -3.51 -13.75
C GLN A 57 -4.62 -3.89 -14.60
N ASN A 58 -3.42 -3.63 -14.09
CA ASN A 58 -2.20 -3.89 -14.84
C ASN A 58 -1.93 -5.38 -14.86
N GLN A 59 -1.97 -5.96 -16.03
CA GLN A 59 -1.82 -7.39 -16.17
C GLN A 59 -0.41 -7.88 -15.90
N ASN A 60 0.56 -6.97 -15.79
CA ASN A 60 1.91 -7.35 -15.46
C ASN A 60 2.09 -7.51 -13.96
N ARG A 61 1.07 -7.18 -13.17
CA ARG A 61 1.11 -7.35 -11.73
C ARG A 61 0.35 -8.61 -11.37
N ASP A 62 0.78 -9.30 -10.31
CA ASP A 62 0.06 -10.51 -9.93
C ASP A 62 -1.28 -10.13 -9.31
N ALA A 63 -2.16 -11.11 -9.20
CA ALA A 63 -3.52 -10.88 -8.74
C ALA A 63 -3.59 -10.30 -7.33
N ILE A 64 -2.66 -10.69 -6.48
CA ILE A 64 -2.65 -10.20 -5.11
C ILE A 64 -2.28 -8.72 -5.08
N MET A 65 -1.30 -8.32 -5.87
CA MET A 65 -0.93 -6.91 -5.93
C MET A 65 -2.05 -6.09 -6.54
N GLN A 66 -2.71 -6.62 -7.57
CA GLN A 66 -3.83 -5.93 -8.18
C GLN A 66 -4.91 -5.66 -7.14
N LYS A 67 -5.16 -6.64 -6.29
CA LYS A 67 -6.17 -6.51 -5.25
C LYS A 67 -5.78 -5.43 -4.26
N TYR A 68 -4.52 -5.39 -3.86
CA TYR A 68 -4.07 -4.40 -2.89
C TYR A 68 -4.09 -2.99 -3.48
N PHE A 69 -3.77 -2.84 -4.76
CA PHE A 69 -3.86 -1.54 -5.41
C PHE A 69 -5.31 -1.07 -5.42
N ALA A 70 -6.24 -1.96 -5.72
CA ALA A 70 -7.65 -1.60 -5.73
C ALA A 70 -8.14 -1.19 -4.35
N GLN A 71 -7.71 -1.93 -3.32
CA GLN A 71 -8.11 -1.62 -1.97
C GLN A 71 -7.57 -0.27 -1.53
N LEU A 72 -6.33 0.03 -1.87
CA LEU A 72 -5.74 1.31 -1.49
C LEU A 72 -6.45 2.45 -2.19
N ALA A 73 -6.77 2.26 -3.47
CA ALA A 73 -7.49 3.28 -4.22
C ALA A 73 -8.84 3.55 -3.58
N GLU A 74 -9.51 2.48 -3.15
CA GLU A 74 -10.81 2.62 -2.54
C GLU A 74 -10.73 3.34 -1.20
N GLU A 75 -9.72 3.03 -0.41
CA GLU A 75 -9.55 3.69 0.87
C GLU A 75 -9.28 5.17 0.70
N LEU A 76 -8.46 5.52 -0.27
CA LEU A 76 -8.18 6.92 -0.52
C LEU A 76 -9.42 7.65 -1.01
N ALA A 77 -10.19 7.00 -1.85
CA ALA A 77 -11.41 7.60 -2.35
C ALA A 77 -12.39 7.86 -1.22
N LYS A 78 -12.43 6.98 -0.22
CA LYS A 78 -13.32 7.18 0.90
C LYS A 78 -12.90 8.38 1.74
N ARG A 79 -11.60 8.59 1.87
CA ARG A 79 -11.13 9.71 2.66
C ARG A 79 -11.37 11.04 1.98
N ILE A 80 -11.15 11.07 0.68
CA ILE A 80 -11.24 12.29 -0.06
C ILE A 80 -12.54 12.47 -0.76
N GLY A 81 -13.01 11.37 -1.25
CA GLY A 81 -14.17 11.37 -2.07
C GLY A 81 -15.39 12.10 -1.62
N PRO A 82 -15.79 11.88 -0.47
CA PRO A 82 -17.05 12.42 0.00
C PRO A 82 -17.13 13.89 -0.24
N VAL A 83 -16.04 14.44 -0.33
CA VAL A 83 -16.02 15.84 -0.47
C VAL A 83 -16.46 16.27 -1.79
N ILE A 84 -16.21 15.49 -2.70
CA ILE A 84 -16.53 15.81 -4.00
C ILE A 84 -17.90 16.18 -4.26
N PRO A 85 -18.77 15.59 -3.75
CA PRO A 85 -20.15 15.78 -4.05
C PRO A 85 -20.42 17.23 -4.18
N PRO A 86 -19.74 17.88 -3.55
CA PRO A 86 -19.88 19.27 -3.56
C PRO A 86 -20.01 19.64 -4.94
N ALA A 87 -19.38 18.94 -5.60
CA ALA A 87 -19.39 19.21 -6.95
C ALA A 87 -20.80 19.25 -7.30
N ALA A 88 -21.48 18.52 -6.67
CA ALA A 88 -22.84 18.39 -6.98
C ALA A 88 -23.43 19.74 -6.85
N VAL A 89 -22.75 20.60 -6.26
CA VAL A 89 -23.30 21.85 -6.06
C VAL A 89 -23.48 22.64 -7.27
#